data_2133a2185e1c32bcfcb9b13d7dee2352
#
_entry.id   2133a2185e1c32bcfcb9b13d7dee2352
#
_cell.length_a   1.000
_cell.length_b   1.000
_cell.length_c   1.000
_cell.angle_alpha   90.00
_cell.angle_beta   90.00
_cell.angle_gamma   90.00
#
_symmetry.space_group_name_H-M   'P 1'
#
loop_
_entity.id
_entity.type
_entity.pdbx_description
1 polymer ?
#
loop_
_entity_poly.entity_id
_entity_poly.type
_entity_poly.pdbx_seq_one_letter_code
_entity_poly.pdbx_strand_id
1 'polypeptide(L)'
;MGSDNAPTVTLAEGRPVQDPSAAVILKSKKPRGGGLALLQDTQLLETLAHFPRERIPERVVHAKAAGAWGEFECTKDVSDFTSVDFLKEVGKKTKVLARISTVAGERGSADTLRDIRGFALKMYTEEGNWDFVGNDLPVFFIRDPTKFPSLNRSHKRHPQTAVPDANNFWDFHNNNQEGVHSLMQLFGGRGVPASLRHVNGYGNHTYKFGKPEDGSFKYVKIVFKPAGGVKNLSPEDAVRLAGEEPDYHVKDLYNAIEKGDYPTWVMYFQIMDPKEAETYRWDIFDITKVWPHKEHPLREIGRLTLNRNVNNHFEDLEQAAFSPSNMVPGIAPSADTMLHARMFSYPDAARYRVGPNYQQLPANAGLHVYSPYQRDGPMSHNGNYGGDPDYVRSSFRSLKLGRGDIEHAEWEGQTQWYSSEVTDEDFEQPRALWNMFKRNGEDKAFAKNLAGHLGKANPEVRQAAIAMFAKVDKEVGEAIEAALKEVDGKPGGAGIEHEKK
;
A
#
# COMPACT_ATOMS: atom_id res chain seq x y z
N MET A 1 10.65 -43.19 15.58
CA MET A 1 11.31 -42.63 16.76
C MET A 1 10.53 -41.37 17.13
N GLY A 2 9.56 -41.47 18.04
CA GLY A 2 8.88 -40.28 18.56
C GLY A 2 9.84 -39.65 19.55
N SER A 3 10.17 -38.36 19.34
CA SER A 3 10.91 -37.62 20.37
C SER A 3 9.98 -37.35 21.52
N ASP A 4 10.41 -37.58 22.77
CA ASP A 4 9.67 -37.28 24.00
C ASP A 4 9.24 -35.81 24.16
N ASN A 5 9.62 -34.94 23.17
CA ASN A 5 9.32 -33.52 23.07
C ASN A 5 8.32 -33.16 21.97
N ALA A 6 7.66 -34.12 21.31
CA ALA A 6 6.66 -33.80 20.30
C ALA A 6 5.40 -33.22 20.98
N PRO A 7 4.83 -32.11 20.43
CA PRO A 7 3.61 -31.52 20.99
C PRO A 7 2.42 -32.49 20.82
N THR A 8 1.57 -32.56 21.87
CA THR A 8 0.30 -33.29 21.78
C THR A 8 -0.69 -32.49 20.94
N VAL A 9 -1.28 -33.10 19.91
CA VAL A 9 -2.33 -32.48 19.09
C VAL A 9 -3.60 -32.33 19.92
N THR A 10 -4.18 -31.11 19.88
CA THR A 10 -5.44 -30.79 20.56
C THR A 10 -6.42 -30.10 19.64
N LEU A 11 -7.69 -30.06 20.02
CA LEU A 11 -8.63 -29.06 19.51
C LEU A 11 -8.29 -27.67 20.02
N ALA A 12 -8.94 -26.62 19.49
CA ALA A 12 -8.66 -25.25 19.84
C ALA A 12 -8.87 -24.93 21.33
N GLU A 13 -9.78 -25.63 21.99
CA GLU A 13 -10.04 -25.51 23.44
C GLU A 13 -9.12 -26.39 24.31
N GLY A 14 -8.14 -27.06 23.72
CA GLY A 14 -7.11 -27.81 24.39
C GLY A 14 -7.40 -29.29 24.68
N ARG A 15 -8.54 -29.85 24.22
CA ARG A 15 -8.84 -31.27 24.35
C ARG A 15 -7.88 -32.09 23.48
N PRO A 16 -7.12 -33.06 24.04
CA PRO A 16 -6.25 -33.95 23.26
C PRO A 16 -7.02 -34.74 22.21
N VAL A 17 -6.43 -34.87 21.04
CA VAL A 17 -6.97 -35.63 19.91
C VAL A 17 -6.17 -36.90 19.71
N GLN A 18 -6.84 -38.03 19.66
CA GLN A 18 -6.20 -39.34 19.51
C GLN A 18 -5.66 -39.52 18.09
N ASP A 19 -6.46 -39.22 17.10
CA ASP A 19 -6.11 -39.27 15.69
C ASP A 19 -6.86 -38.16 14.91
N PRO A 20 -6.13 -37.13 14.41
CA PRO A 20 -6.76 -36.02 13.70
C PRO A 20 -7.32 -36.42 12.32
N SER A 21 -7.00 -37.62 11.82
CA SER A 21 -7.52 -38.15 10.56
C SER A 21 -8.75 -39.05 10.70
N ALA A 22 -9.19 -39.30 11.94
CA ALA A 22 -10.30 -40.21 12.25
C ALA A 22 -11.53 -39.43 12.75
N ALA A 23 -12.70 -40.01 12.49
CA ALA A 23 -13.98 -39.57 13.02
C ALA A 23 -14.70 -40.71 13.74
N VAL A 24 -15.53 -40.38 14.72
CA VAL A 24 -16.41 -41.38 15.36
C VAL A 24 -17.62 -41.63 14.46
N ILE A 25 -17.74 -42.84 13.98
CA ILE A 25 -18.81 -43.27 13.06
C ILE A 25 -19.52 -44.52 13.55
N LEU A 26 -20.78 -44.67 13.19
CA LEU A 26 -21.47 -45.96 13.26
C LEU A 26 -20.97 -46.84 12.12
N LYS A 27 -20.13 -47.83 12.43
CA LYS A 27 -19.43 -48.64 11.42
C LYS A 27 -20.42 -49.41 10.52
N SER A 28 -20.24 -49.32 9.22
CA SER A 28 -20.96 -50.10 8.25
C SER A 28 -20.53 -51.58 8.27
N LYS A 29 -21.43 -52.49 8.00
CA LYS A 29 -21.12 -53.93 7.80
C LYS A 29 -20.33 -54.21 6.52
N LYS A 30 -20.24 -53.25 5.61
CA LYS A 30 -19.49 -53.40 4.34
C LYS A 30 -17.99 -53.16 4.59
N PRO A 31 -17.08 -54.02 4.04
CA PRO A 31 -15.64 -53.92 4.35
C PRO A 31 -14.95 -52.61 3.99
N ARG A 32 -15.49 -51.82 3.07
CA ARG A 32 -14.96 -50.49 2.63
C ARG A 32 -15.97 -49.37 2.80
N GLY A 33 -17.02 -49.62 3.54
CA GLY A 33 -18.03 -48.62 3.81
C GLY A 33 -17.66 -47.83 5.03
N GLY A 34 -17.76 -46.48 4.96
CA GLY A 34 -17.87 -45.64 6.13
C GLY A 34 -19.13 -46.00 6.92
N GLY A 35 -19.62 -45.12 7.72
CA GLY A 35 -20.86 -45.28 8.47
C GLY A 35 -21.52 -43.93 8.63
N LEU A 36 -22.47 -43.85 9.53
CA LEU A 36 -23.07 -42.56 9.90
C LEU A 36 -22.11 -41.82 10.83
N ALA A 37 -21.76 -40.61 10.47
CA ALA A 37 -21.06 -39.69 11.38
C ALA A 37 -22.00 -39.33 12.55
N LEU A 38 -21.45 -39.28 13.74
CA LEU A 38 -22.24 -39.01 14.94
C LEU A 38 -22.12 -37.52 15.31
N LEU A 39 -23.24 -36.89 15.61
CA LEU A 39 -23.29 -35.48 16.00
C LEU A 39 -22.50 -35.20 17.30
N GLN A 40 -22.26 -36.20 18.12
CA GLN A 40 -21.42 -36.12 19.32
C GLN A 40 -19.91 -36.09 19.05
N ASP A 41 -19.49 -36.28 17.78
CA ASP A 41 -18.08 -36.16 17.38
C ASP A 41 -17.69 -34.71 17.24
N THR A 42 -17.32 -34.06 18.35
CA THR A 42 -16.92 -32.64 18.37
C THR A 42 -15.63 -32.41 17.60
N GLN A 43 -14.72 -33.40 17.47
CA GLN A 43 -13.53 -33.26 16.64
C GLN A 43 -13.88 -33.08 15.17
N LEU A 44 -14.76 -33.91 14.61
CA LEU A 44 -15.23 -33.78 13.25
C LEU A 44 -15.97 -32.46 13.03
N LEU A 45 -16.87 -32.10 13.96
CA LEU A 45 -17.65 -30.88 13.86
C LEU A 45 -16.76 -29.62 13.86
N GLU A 46 -15.83 -29.51 14.82
CA GLU A 46 -14.93 -28.35 14.93
C GLU A 46 -13.97 -28.27 13.74
N THR A 47 -13.41 -29.38 13.28
CA THR A 47 -12.55 -29.41 12.08
C THR A 47 -13.29 -28.90 10.85
N LEU A 48 -14.52 -29.37 10.61
CA LEU A 48 -15.32 -28.95 9.46
C LEU A 48 -15.87 -27.54 9.60
N ALA A 49 -16.21 -27.11 10.82
CA ALA A 49 -16.73 -25.79 11.08
C ALA A 49 -15.65 -24.69 10.94
N HIS A 50 -14.42 -24.99 11.36
CA HIS A 50 -13.32 -24.00 11.31
C HIS A 50 -12.86 -23.73 9.87
N PHE A 51 -12.67 -24.76 9.05
CA PHE A 51 -12.11 -24.67 7.71
C PHE A 51 -12.77 -23.60 6.79
N PRO A 52 -14.11 -23.52 6.65
CA PRO A 52 -14.75 -22.51 5.84
C PRO A 52 -14.58 -21.08 6.38
N ARG A 53 -14.16 -20.92 7.64
CA ARG A 53 -13.97 -19.65 8.32
C ARG A 53 -12.52 -19.18 8.38
N GLU A 54 -11.60 -19.90 7.74
CA GLU A 54 -10.17 -19.54 7.67
C GLU A 54 -9.88 -18.34 6.76
N ARG A 55 -10.90 -17.75 6.14
CA ARG A 55 -10.78 -16.61 5.24
C ARG A 55 -11.31 -15.35 5.91
N ILE A 56 -10.54 -14.26 5.73
CA ILE A 56 -11.04 -12.88 5.93
C ILE A 56 -11.13 -12.22 4.56
N PRO A 57 -11.93 -11.16 4.39
CA PRO A 57 -11.97 -10.43 3.12
C PRO A 57 -10.57 -10.02 2.69
N GLU A 58 -10.23 -10.20 1.42
CA GLU A 58 -8.99 -9.62 0.90
C GLU A 58 -9.08 -8.09 0.89
N ARG A 59 -7.94 -7.41 0.90
CA ARG A 59 -7.93 -5.95 0.73
C ARG A 59 -8.50 -5.59 -0.63
N VAL A 60 -9.33 -4.54 -0.70
CA VAL A 60 -9.94 -4.09 -1.96
C VAL A 60 -8.89 -3.70 -3.02
N VAL A 61 -7.74 -3.21 -2.57
CA VAL A 61 -6.50 -3.02 -3.32
C VAL A 61 -5.34 -3.50 -2.46
N HIS A 62 -4.19 -3.80 -3.05
CA HIS A 62 -3.02 -4.34 -2.37
C HIS A 62 -3.21 -5.76 -1.81
N ALA A 63 -4.05 -6.59 -2.42
CA ALA A 63 -4.36 -7.93 -1.90
C ALA A 63 -3.15 -8.88 -1.97
N LYS A 64 -2.44 -8.93 -3.10
CA LYS A 64 -1.22 -9.73 -3.28
C LYS A 64 -0.01 -8.99 -2.75
N ALA A 65 0.72 -9.60 -1.79
CA ALA A 65 1.90 -8.96 -1.19
C ALA A 65 2.91 -9.96 -0.66
N ALA A 66 4.14 -9.45 -0.50
CA ALA A 66 5.17 -10.01 0.37
C ALA A 66 5.46 -9.03 1.52
N GLY A 67 6.11 -9.51 2.56
CA GLY A 67 6.54 -8.66 3.66
C GLY A 67 7.57 -9.34 4.55
N ALA A 68 8.20 -8.52 5.38
CA ALA A 68 9.23 -8.96 6.29
C ALA A 68 9.34 -8.02 7.48
N TRP A 69 9.92 -8.52 8.54
CA TRP A 69 10.37 -7.75 9.69
C TRP A 69 11.75 -7.14 9.42
N GLY A 70 12.00 -6.02 10.06
CA GLY A 70 13.28 -5.34 9.95
C GLY A 70 13.46 -4.25 10.98
N GLU A 71 14.45 -3.40 10.72
CA GLU A 71 14.80 -2.26 11.56
C GLU A 71 14.97 -1.02 10.71
N PHE A 72 14.48 0.10 11.21
CA PHE A 72 14.85 1.44 10.74
C PHE A 72 15.90 2.00 11.70
N GLU A 73 16.97 2.56 11.17
CA GLU A 73 18.03 3.25 11.92
C GLU A 73 18.10 4.72 11.49
N CYS A 74 17.97 5.64 12.44
CA CYS A 74 18.21 7.06 12.22
C CYS A 74 19.71 7.29 11.99
N THR A 75 20.12 7.80 10.80
CA THR A 75 21.53 7.96 10.44
C THR A 75 21.99 9.42 10.44
N LYS A 76 21.05 10.37 10.55
CA LYS A 76 21.32 11.81 10.48
C LYS A 76 20.58 12.57 11.57
N ASP A 77 21.21 13.58 12.09
CA ASP A 77 20.56 14.53 13.00
C ASP A 77 19.55 15.37 12.22
N VAL A 78 18.33 15.43 12.72
CA VAL A 78 17.19 16.19 12.20
C VAL A 78 16.55 17.10 13.25
N SER A 79 17.21 17.30 14.38
CA SER A 79 16.75 18.11 15.51
C SER A 79 16.56 19.59 15.17
N ASP A 80 17.11 20.05 14.03
CA ASP A 80 16.91 21.38 13.51
C ASP A 80 15.44 21.71 13.19
N PHE A 81 14.65 20.72 12.78
CA PHE A 81 13.25 20.96 12.37
C PHE A 81 12.21 20.02 12.99
N THR A 82 12.59 18.95 13.67
CA THR A 82 11.62 18.03 14.28
C THR A 82 12.12 17.45 15.61
N SER A 83 11.19 17.19 16.52
CA SER A 83 11.45 16.51 17.80
C SER A 83 10.86 15.09 17.85
N VAL A 84 10.57 14.50 16.70
CA VAL A 84 10.05 13.13 16.59
C VAL A 84 10.99 12.12 17.25
N ASP A 85 10.50 11.35 18.22
CA ASP A 85 11.32 10.53 19.10
C ASP A 85 12.17 9.48 18.37
N PHE A 86 11.61 8.76 17.39
CA PHE A 86 12.38 7.72 16.66
C PHE A 86 13.44 8.32 15.70
N LEU A 87 13.44 9.65 15.47
CA LEU A 87 14.45 10.40 14.70
C LEU A 87 15.36 11.26 15.59
N LYS A 88 15.21 11.19 16.91
CA LYS A 88 15.83 12.09 17.88
C LYS A 88 17.35 11.89 17.99
N GLU A 89 17.83 10.67 17.75
CA GLU A 89 19.23 10.31 18.00
C GLU A 89 19.80 9.48 16.85
N VAL A 90 20.98 9.84 16.38
CA VAL A 90 21.73 9.05 15.39
C VAL A 90 22.09 7.70 15.96
N GLY A 91 21.80 6.63 15.23
CA GLY A 91 21.98 5.24 15.66
C GLY A 91 20.76 4.64 16.35
N LYS A 92 19.72 5.46 16.66
CA LYS A 92 18.48 4.92 17.24
C LYS A 92 17.79 3.98 16.25
N LYS A 93 17.45 2.78 16.74
CA LYS A 93 16.80 1.73 15.98
C LYS A 93 15.34 1.58 16.36
N THR A 94 14.51 1.39 15.36
CA THR A 94 13.05 1.18 15.50
C THR A 94 12.66 -0.09 14.75
N LYS A 95 11.95 -1.00 15.41
CA LYS A 95 11.41 -2.22 14.79
C LYS A 95 10.39 -1.86 13.72
N VAL A 96 10.44 -2.56 12.58
CA VAL A 96 9.56 -2.32 11.43
C VAL A 96 8.94 -3.63 10.94
N LEU A 97 7.66 -3.56 10.56
CA LEU A 97 7.02 -4.52 9.67
C LEU A 97 6.80 -3.85 8.32
N ALA A 98 7.36 -4.43 7.26
CA ALA A 98 7.16 -3.98 5.89
C ALA A 98 6.19 -4.89 5.16
N ARG A 99 5.31 -4.30 4.32
CA ARG A 99 4.44 -5.00 3.38
C ARG A 99 4.49 -4.31 2.04
N ILE A 100 4.99 -5.03 1.01
CA ILE A 100 5.12 -4.54 -0.36
C ILE A 100 4.19 -5.37 -1.25
N SER A 101 3.33 -4.71 -2.03
CA SER A 101 2.19 -5.33 -2.70
C SER A 101 2.02 -4.86 -4.14
N THR A 102 1.36 -5.66 -4.99
CA THR A 102 0.68 -5.11 -6.16
C THR A 102 -0.51 -4.24 -5.71
N VAL A 103 -1.15 -3.52 -6.63
CA VAL A 103 -2.28 -2.63 -6.28
C VAL A 103 -3.60 -3.16 -6.84
N ALA A 104 -3.70 -3.35 -8.15
CA ALA A 104 -4.96 -3.74 -8.80
C ALA A 104 -5.24 -5.25 -8.69
N GLY A 105 -4.20 -6.08 -8.60
CA GLY A 105 -4.31 -7.53 -8.58
C GLY A 105 -4.99 -8.10 -7.34
N GLU A 106 -5.79 -9.14 -7.53
CA GLU A 106 -6.38 -9.94 -6.45
C GLU A 106 -5.30 -10.80 -5.77
N ARG A 107 -5.66 -11.43 -4.64
CA ARG A 107 -4.74 -12.23 -3.82
C ARG A 107 -3.99 -13.33 -4.59
N GLY A 108 -4.62 -13.98 -5.57
CA GLY A 108 -4.05 -15.05 -6.39
C GLY A 108 -3.43 -14.58 -7.71
N SER A 109 -3.37 -13.29 -7.98
CA SER A 109 -2.79 -12.78 -9.23
C SER A 109 -1.27 -12.92 -9.26
N ALA A 110 -0.71 -12.92 -10.49
CA ALA A 110 0.74 -12.87 -10.68
C ALA A 110 1.31 -11.52 -10.24
N ASP A 111 2.46 -11.54 -9.55
CA ASP A 111 3.06 -10.34 -8.95
C ASP A 111 4.04 -9.59 -9.88
N THR A 112 4.38 -10.14 -11.04
CA THR A 112 5.22 -9.50 -12.06
C THR A 112 4.43 -8.71 -13.10
N LEU A 113 3.09 -8.77 -13.10
CA LEU A 113 2.25 -7.97 -14.00
C LEU A 113 2.50 -6.48 -13.80
N ARG A 114 2.31 -5.70 -14.89
CA ARG A 114 2.40 -4.24 -14.84
C ARG A 114 1.36 -3.68 -13.90
N ASP A 115 1.83 -3.09 -12.82
CA ASP A 115 1.01 -2.51 -11.76
C ASP A 115 1.89 -1.57 -10.92
N ILE A 116 1.27 -0.72 -10.12
CA ILE A 116 1.93 0.01 -9.05
C ILE A 116 2.34 -0.99 -7.96
N ARG A 117 3.38 -0.68 -7.22
CA ARG A 117 3.72 -1.41 -6.00
C ARG A 117 3.43 -0.54 -4.78
N GLY A 118 2.54 -1.03 -3.91
CA GLY A 118 2.35 -0.46 -2.59
C GLY A 118 3.56 -0.72 -1.71
N PHE A 119 3.95 0.27 -0.92
CA PHE A 119 5.08 0.22 -0.01
C PHE A 119 4.61 0.70 1.37
N ALA A 120 4.28 -0.23 2.25
CA ALA A 120 3.75 0.06 3.57
C ALA A 120 4.73 -0.40 4.66
N LEU A 121 5.00 0.49 5.61
CA LEU A 121 5.83 0.25 6.78
C LEU A 121 5.03 0.59 8.04
N LYS A 122 5.10 -0.26 9.05
CA LYS A 122 4.68 0.02 10.41
C LYS A 122 5.93 0.09 11.28
N MET A 123 6.19 1.26 11.83
CA MET A 123 7.28 1.50 12.77
C MET A 123 6.73 1.48 14.19
N TYR A 124 7.28 0.59 15.02
CA TYR A 124 6.88 0.44 16.41
C TYR A 124 7.75 1.33 17.28
N THR A 125 7.30 2.58 17.47
CA THR A 125 8.04 3.57 18.25
C THR A 125 7.62 3.59 19.73
N GLU A 126 8.43 4.20 20.58
CA GLU A 126 8.11 4.36 22.02
C GLU A 126 6.88 5.27 22.25
N GLU A 127 6.53 6.13 21.28
CA GLU A 127 5.39 7.03 21.35
C GLU A 127 4.17 6.54 20.55
N GLY A 128 4.18 5.26 20.14
CA GLY A 128 3.10 4.63 19.36
C GLY A 128 3.57 4.15 17.99
N ASN A 129 2.64 3.58 17.22
CA ASN A 129 2.95 3.17 15.86
C ASN A 129 2.93 4.38 14.92
N TRP A 130 3.96 4.50 14.09
CA TRP A 130 3.94 5.35 12.92
C TRP A 130 3.85 4.48 11.67
N ASP A 131 2.84 4.71 10.83
CA ASP A 131 2.66 3.98 9.58
C ASP A 131 2.98 4.88 8.38
N PHE A 132 3.97 4.45 7.60
CA PHE A 132 4.22 4.99 6.27
C PHE A 132 3.48 4.14 5.24
N VAL A 133 2.55 4.75 4.50
CA VAL A 133 1.70 4.03 3.54
C VAL A 133 1.84 4.69 2.16
N GLY A 134 2.83 4.24 1.42
CA GLY A 134 3.24 4.79 0.13
C GLY A 134 3.13 3.83 -1.04
N ASN A 135 3.61 4.29 -2.20
CA ASN A 135 3.69 3.55 -3.44
C ASN A 135 5.09 3.71 -4.08
N ASP A 136 5.38 2.90 -5.09
CA ASP A 136 6.63 3.00 -5.86
C ASP A 136 6.64 4.11 -6.92
N LEU A 137 5.52 4.76 -7.15
CA LEU A 137 5.38 5.93 -8.02
C LEU A 137 5.37 7.23 -7.20
N PRO A 138 6.02 8.30 -7.68
CA PRO A 138 6.14 9.55 -6.93
C PRO A 138 4.87 10.41 -6.97
N VAL A 139 3.87 10.03 -7.75
CA VAL A 139 2.60 10.72 -7.97
C VAL A 139 1.45 9.72 -7.98
N PHE A 140 0.23 10.22 -7.82
CA PHE A 140 -0.98 9.41 -7.87
C PHE A 140 -1.89 9.85 -9.03
N PHE A 141 -2.88 9.04 -9.40
CA PHE A 141 -3.73 9.26 -10.58
C PHE A 141 -4.81 10.31 -10.40
N ILE A 142 -5.15 10.64 -9.17
CA ILE A 142 -6.23 11.57 -8.82
C ILE A 142 -5.81 12.38 -7.60
N ARG A 143 -6.35 13.59 -7.46
CA ARG A 143 -6.21 14.43 -6.27
C ARG A 143 -7.51 14.54 -5.46
N ASP A 144 -8.67 14.26 -6.08
CA ASP A 144 -9.96 14.26 -5.39
C ASP A 144 -10.28 12.86 -4.82
N PRO A 145 -10.42 12.70 -3.50
CA PRO A 145 -10.65 11.39 -2.88
C PRO A 145 -11.97 10.75 -3.28
N THR A 146 -12.98 11.54 -3.68
CA THR A 146 -14.28 11.04 -4.17
C THR A 146 -14.15 10.20 -5.44
N LYS A 147 -13.09 10.41 -6.24
CA LYS A 147 -12.79 9.63 -7.43
C LYS A 147 -12.12 8.28 -7.13
N PHE A 148 -11.63 8.05 -5.90
CA PHE A 148 -10.83 6.86 -5.56
C PHE A 148 -11.56 5.53 -5.83
N PRO A 149 -12.84 5.35 -5.45
CA PRO A 149 -13.56 4.12 -5.79
C PRO A 149 -13.73 3.91 -7.29
N SER A 150 -13.97 4.98 -8.05
CA SER A 150 -14.13 4.92 -9.51
C SER A 150 -12.81 4.57 -10.21
N LEU A 151 -11.70 5.19 -9.81
CA LEU A 151 -10.36 4.83 -10.27
C LEU A 151 -10.11 3.33 -10.10
N ASN A 152 -10.31 2.82 -8.89
CA ASN A 152 -10.01 1.41 -8.62
C ASN A 152 -10.94 0.45 -9.37
N ARG A 153 -12.23 0.79 -9.51
CA ARG A 153 -13.17 -0.03 -10.30
C ARG A 153 -12.77 -0.08 -11.78
N SER A 154 -12.32 1.03 -12.35
CA SER A 154 -11.87 1.07 -13.75
C SER A 154 -10.60 0.24 -14.00
N HIS A 155 -9.76 0.05 -12.99
CA HIS A 155 -8.54 -0.77 -13.06
C HIS A 155 -8.78 -2.26 -12.77
N LYS A 156 -9.98 -2.63 -12.38
CA LYS A 156 -10.33 -4.03 -12.03
C LYS A 156 -11.14 -4.68 -13.15
N ARG A 157 -12.11 -5.47 -12.79
CA ARG A 157 -12.90 -6.32 -13.69
C ARG A 157 -14.19 -5.66 -14.11
N HIS A 158 -14.58 -5.88 -15.33
CA HIS A 158 -15.89 -5.46 -15.84
C HIS A 158 -17.02 -6.12 -15.02
N PRO A 159 -18.05 -5.36 -14.58
CA PRO A 159 -19.04 -5.86 -13.63
C PRO A 159 -19.91 -7.00 -14.15
N GLN A 160 -20.10 -7.12 -15.47
CA GLN A 160 -20.91 -8.17 -16.07
C GLN A 160 -20.09 -9.44 -16.33
N THR A 161 -18.84 -9.31 -16.77
CA THR A 161 -18.05 -10.43 -17.28
C THR A 161 -17.00 -10.93 -16.30
N ALA A 162 -16.68 -10.14 -15.27
CA ALA A 162 -15.57 -10.37 -14.32
C ALA A 162 -14.20 -10.49 -15.02
N VAL A 163 -14.01 -9.92 -16.21
CA VAL A 163 -12.75 -9.87 -16.96
C VAL A 163 -12.15 -8.47 -16.88
N PRO A 164 -10.81 -8.29 -16.76
CA PRO A 164 -10.17 -6.99 -16.88
C PRO A 164 -10.50 -6.33 -18.22
N ASP A 165 -10.84 -5.06 -18.22
CA ASP A 165 -11.30 -4.34 -19.41
C ASP A 165 -10.50 -3.07 -19.65
N ALA A 166 -9.79 -3.04 -20.78
CA ALA A 166 -9.00 -1.88 -21.21
C ALA A 166 -9.87 -0.64 -21.51
N ASN A 167 -11.13 -0.83 -21.94
CA ASN A 167 -12.03 0.29 -22.18
C ASN A 167 -12.33 1.04 -20.88
N ASN A 168 -12.72 0.32 -19.82
CA ASN A 168 -12.98 0.94 -18.52
C ASN A 168 -11.77 1.70 -17.99
N PHE A 169 -10.58 1.10 -18.12
CA PHE A 169 -9.33 1.72 -17.69
C PHE A 169 -9.09 3.05 -18.43
N TRP A 170 -9.08 3.01 -19.75
CA TRP A 170 -8.75 4.19 -20.55
C TRP A 170 -9.86 5.23 -20.57
N ASP A 171 -11.13 4.83 -20.56
CA ASP A 171 -12.26 5.76 -20.48
C ASP A 171 -12.20 6.60 -19.20
N PHE A 172 -11.92 5.96 -18.04
CA PHE A 172 -11.73 6.69 -16.80
C PHE A 172 -10.63 7.75 -16.92
N HIS A 173 -9.45 7.37 -17.44
CA HIS A 173 -8.32 8.30 -17.57
C HIS A 173 -8.51 9.38 -18.63
N ASN A 174 -9.19 9.08 -19.70
CA ASN A 174 -9.56 10.06 -20.71
C ASN A 174 -10.42 11.19 -20.11
N ASN A 175 -11.26 10.86 -19.15
CA ASN A 175 -12.15 11.80 -18.45
C ASN A 175 -11.58 12.36 -17.14
N ASN A 176 -10.41 11.88 -16.67
CA ASN A 176 -9.73 12.31 -15.45
C ASN A 176 -8.23 12.47 -15.74
N GLN A 177 -7.90 13.48 -16.54
CA GLN A 177 -6.58 13.65 -17.15
C GLN A 177 -5.49 14.11 -16.17
N GLU A 178 -5.84 14.55 -14.97
CA GLU A 178 -4.88 14.84 -13.90
C GLU A 178 -3.95 13.67 -13.59
N GLY A 179 -4.36 12.45 -13.96
CA GLY A 179 -3.60 11.22 -13.77
C GLY A 179 -2.51 10.94 -14.81
N VAL A 180 -2.36 11.77 -15.84
CA VAL A 180 -1.45 11.48 -16.96
C VAL A 180 0.00 11.28 -16.53
N HIS A 181 0.48 12.00 -15.51
CA HIS A 181 1.82 11.82 -14.96
C HIS A 181 2.00 10.41 -14.36
N SER A 182 1.02 9.94 -13.58
CA SER A 182 1.04 8.60 -13.01
C SER A 182 0.95 7.51 -14.06
N LEU A 183 0.17 7.71 -15.13
CA LEU A 183 0.11 6.80 -16.28
C LEU A 183 1.48 6.67 -16.95
N MET A 184 2.19 7.79 -17.14
CA MET A 184 3.53 7.75 -17.75
C MET A 184 4.52 6.99 -16.86
N GLN A 185 4.46 7.16 -15.53
CA GLN A 185 5.27 6.38 -14.60
C GLN A 185 4.92 4.88 -14.65
N LEU A 186 3.62 4.54 -14.66
CA LEU A 186 3.12 3.17 -14.70
C LEU A 186 3.53 2.43 -15.98
N PHE A 187 3.41 3.08 -17.15
CA PHE A 187 3.78 2.49 -18.43
C PHE A 187 5.28 2.63 -18.75
N GLY A 188 6.04 3.37 -17.94
CA GLY A 188 7.49 3.32 -17.89
C GLY A 188 8.03 2.02 -17.26
N GLY A 189 9.33 2.00 -16.96
CA GLY A 189 9.99 0.82 -16.37
C GLY A 189 9.48 0.46 -14.98
N ARG A 190 9.05 1.45 -14.18
CA ARG A 190 8.64 1.24 -12.77
C ARG A 190 7.44 0.32 -12.60
N GLY A 191 6.57 0.20 -13.61
CA GLY A 191 5.41 -0.68 -13.55
C GLY A 191 5.72 -2.17 -13.54
N VAL A 192 6.96 -2.57 -13.85
CA VAL A 192 7.43 -3.98 -13.88
C VAL A 192 8.79 -4.11 -13.17
N PRO A 193 8.87 -3.91 -11.85
CA PRO A 193 10.13 -3.99 -11.12
C PRO A 193 10.75 -5.39 -11.22
N ALA A 194 12.06 -5.45 -11.21
CA ALA A 194 12.79 -6.73 -11.24
C ALA A 194 12.64 -7.54 -9.95
N SER A 195 12.37 -6.85 -8.84
CA SER A 195 12.13 -7.44 -7.52
C SER A 195 11.51 -6.37 -6.62
N LEU A 196 10.79 -6.79 -5.58
CA LEU A 196 10.31 -5.89 -4.54
C LEU A 196 11.45 -5.20 -3.77
N ARG A 197 12.67 -5.75 -3.84
CA ARG A 197 13.88 -5.16 -3.26
C ARG A 197 14.41 -3.94 -4.02
N HIS A 198 13.89 -3.71 -5.22
CA HIS A 198 14.32 -2.66 -6.15
C HIS A 198 13.25 -1.59 -6.42
N VAL A 199 12.20 -1.54 -5.61
CA VAL A 199 11.16 -0.50 -5.70
C VAL A 199 11.46 0.66 -4.76
N ASN A 200 11.07 1.87 -5.16
CA ASN A 200 11.03 3.00 -4.24
C ASN A 200 9.80 2.93 -3.32
N GLY A 201 9.81 3.72 -2.26
CA GLY A 201 8.61 4.04 -1.48
C GLY A 201 8.40 5.55 -1.46
N TYR A 202 7.32 6.04 -2.06
CA TYR A 202 6.96 7.45 -2.03
C TYR A 202 5.71 7.64 -1.17
N GLY A 203 5.77 8.59 -0.23
CA GLY A 203 4.61 8.94 0.58
C GLY A 203 3.52 9.64 -0.20
N ASN A 204 3.87 10.29 -1.30
CA ASN A 204 3.09 11.15 -2.18
C ASN A 204 2.50 12.38 -1.48
N HIS A 205 1.99 12.20 -0.26
CA HIS A 205 1.43 13.25 0.57
C HIS A 205 2.48 14.23 1.07
N THR A 206 2.01 15.40 1.43
CA THR A 206 2.74 16.37 2.21
C THR A 206 2.32 16.24 3.68
N TYR A 207 3.29 15.99 4.56
CA TYR A 207 3.10 15.94 6.01
C TYR A 207 3.68 17.18 6.68
N LYS A 208 3.28 17.44 7.92
CA LYS A 208 3.99 18.35 8.81
C LYS A 208 4.92 17.57 9.73
N PHE A 209 6.17 17.94 9.76
CA PHE A 209 7.14 17.48 10.76
C PHE A 209 7.60 18.69 11.56
N GLY A 210 7.56 18.60 12.88
CA GLY A 210 7.83 19.78 13.69
C GLY A 210 8.12 19.48 15.15
N LYS A 211 8.04 20.55 15.92
CA LYS A 211 8.29 20.57 17.37
C LYS A 211 7.00 21.01 18.06
N PRO A 212 6.23 20.07 18.62
CA PRO A 212 5.01 20.42 19.37
C PRO A 212 5.27 21.43 20.51
N GLU A 213 6.49 21.43 21.03
CA GLU A 213 6.89 22.26 22.16
C GLU A 213 6.85 23.78 21.87
N ASP A 214 7.09 24.17 20.61
CA ASP A 214 7.07 25.56 20.15
C ASP A 214 6.12 25.80 18.97
N GLY A 215 5.43 24.76 18.50
CA GLY A 215 4.49 24.82 17.38
C GLY A 215 5.15 24.98 16.00
N SER A 216 6.48 24.98 15.92
CA SER A 216 7.18 25.10 14.64
C SER A 216 7.10 23.80 13.83
N PHE A 217 6.96 23.93 12.51
CA PHE A 217 6.97 22.79 11.61
C PHE A 217 7.51 23.13 10.21
N LYS A 218 7.83 22.08 9.47
CA LYS A 218 8.12 22.11 8.03
C LYS A 218 7.16 21.19 7.30
N TYR A 219 6.86 21.51 6.06
CA TYR A 219 6.21 20.57 5.15
C TYR A 219 7.25 19.59 4.62
N VAL A 220 6.88 18.30 4.62
CA VAL A 220 7.78 17.20 4.28
C VAL A 220 7.12 16.21 3.33
N LYS A 221 7.82 15.87 2.25
CA LYS A 221 7.56 14.67 1.45
C LYS A 221 8.58 13.59 1.77
N ILE A 222 8.13 12.35 1.92
CA ILE A 222 8.94 11.22 2.38
C ILE A 222 9.24 10.29 1.21
N VAL A 223 10.51 9.90 1.06
CA VAL A 223 10.96 9.00 -0.01
C VAL A 223 11.88 7.93 0.55
N PHE A 224 11.61 6.67 0.23
CA PHE A 224 12.52 5.54 0.43
C PHE A 224 13.12 5.13 -0.90
N LYS A 225 14.44 5.05 -1.01
CA LYS A 225 15.14 4.58 -2.20
C LYS A 225 15.92 3.31 -1.90
N PRO A 226 15.79 2.23 -2.71
CA PRO A 226 16.54 1.01 -2.50
C PRO A 226 18.05 1.28 -2.65
N ALA A 227 18.85 0.80 -1.70
CA ALA A 227 20.31 0.98 -1.73
C ALA A 227 20.96 0.31 -2.96
N GLY A 228 20.37 -0.80 -3.45
CA GLY A 228 20.78 -1.48 -4.67
C GLY A 228 20.28 -0.82 -5.98
N GLY A 229 19.61 0.35 -5.87
CA GLY A 229 19.03 1.07 -7.00
C GLY A 229 17.76 0.41 -7.54
N VAL A 230 17.02 1.18 -8.35
CA VAL A 230 15.82 0.69 -9.05
C VAL A 230 16.26 -0.18 -10.22
N LYS A 231 15.64 -1.36 -10.36
CA LYS A 231 15.82 -2.28 -11.48
C LYS A 231 14.46 -2.77 -11.93
N ASN A 232 14.30 -2.92 -13.24
CA ASN A 232 13.04 -3.33 -13.86
C ASN A 232 13.24 -4.58 -14.71
N LEU A 233 12.19 -5.38 -14.85
CA LEU A 233 12.11 -6.47 -15.85
C LEU A 233 11.93 -5.88 -17.25
N SER A 234 12.29 -6.66 -18.27
CA SER A 234 11.75 -6.40 -19.60
C SER A 234 10.23 -6.69 -19.60
N PRO A 235 9.44 -6.03 -20.45
CA PRO A 235 8.01 -6.35 -20.57
C PRO A 235 7.77 -7.82 -20.92
N GLU A 236 8.61 -8.39 -21.75
CA GLU A 236 8.58 -9.79 -22.18
C GLU A 236 8.83 -10.75 -20.99
N ASP A 237 9.85 -10.47 -20.17
CA ASP A 237 10.13 -11.27 -18.97
C ASP A 237 9.02 -11.13 -17.92
N ALA A 238 8.46 -9.94 -17.74
CA ALA A 238 7.36 -9.73 -16.81
C ALA A 238 6.14 -10.59 -17.17
N VAL A 239 5.79 -10.67 -18.45
CA VAL A 239 4.68 -11.50 -18.95
C VAL A 239 5.03 -13.00 -18.84
N ARG A 240 6.24 -13.39 -19.22
CA ARG A 240 6.70 -14.77 -19.11
C ARG A 240 6.66 -15.27 -17.67
N LEU A 241 7.25 -14.52 -16.75
CA LEU A 241 7.26 -14.85 -15.32
C LEU A 241 5.86 -14.87 -14.72
N ALA A 242 4.95 -14.00 -15.15
CA ALA A 242 3.55 -14.05 -14.71
C ALA A 242 2.88 -15.39 -15.03
N GLY A 243 3.27 -16.06 -16.10
CA GLY A 243 2.77 -17.40 -16.46
C GLY A 243 3.54 -18.56 -15.83
N GLU A 244 4.87 -18.44 -15.73
CA GLU A 244 5.74 -19.52 -15.25
C GLU A 244 5.87 -19.55 -13.72
N GLU A 245 5.91 -18.39 -13.07
CA GLU A 245 6.12 -18.23 -11.63
C GLU A 245 5.28 -17.04 -11.09
N PRO A 246 3.97 -17.21 -10.88
CA PRO A 246 3.07 -16.13 -10.45
C PRO A 246 3.45 -15.48 -9.11
N ASP A 247 4.21 -16.17 -8.26
CA ASP A 247 4.69 -15.73 -6.95
C ASP A 247 6.17 -15.33 -6.98
N TYR A 248 6.68 -14.91 -8.12
CA TYR A 248 8.11 -14.62 -8.33
C TYR A 248 8.67 -13.60 -7.34
N HIS A 249 8.01 -12.47 -7.17
CA HIS A 249 8.46 -11.42 -6.25
C HIS A 249 8.36 -11.83 -4.78
N VAL A 250 7.29 -12.54 -4.40
CA VAL A 250 7.13 -13.07 -3.03
C VAL A 250 8.28 -14.00 -2.69
N LYS A 251 8.59 -14.93 -3.61
CA LYS A 251 9.66 -15.90 -3.45
C LYS A 251 11.06 -15.26 -3.44
N ASP A 252 11.28 -14.24 -4.29
CA ASP A 252 12.55 -13.51 -4.35
C ASP A 252 12.85 -12.80 -3.03
N LEU A 253 11.90 -12.06 -2.47
CA LEU A 253 12.08 -11.36 -1.19
C LEU A 253 12.37 -12.33 -0.05
N TYR A 254 11.58 -13.41 0.06
CA TYR A 254 11.76 -14.43 1.07
C TYR A 254 13.17 -15.06 1.00
N ASN A 255 13.55 -15.52 -0.18
CA ASN A 255 14.83 -16.20 -0.40
C ASN A 255 16.04 -15.28 -0.20
N ALA A 256 15.94 -14.00 -0.53
CA ALA A 256 17.00 -13.03 -0.30
C ALA A 256 17.29 -12.90 1.21
N ILE A 257 16.24 -12.77 2.03
CA ILE A 257 16.37 -12.65 3.48
C ILE A 257 16.92 -13.94 4.10
N GLU A 258 16.45 -15.12 3.67
CA GLU A 258 16.98 -16.42 4.14
C GLU A 258 18.48 -16.59 3.84
N LYS A 259 18.96 -16.04 2.73
CA LYS A 259 20.37 -16.08 2.35
C LYS A 259 21.24 -15.01 3.03
N GLY A 260 20.65 -14.11 3.82
CA GLY A 260 21.33 -12.98 4.44
C GLY A 260 21.58 -11.80 3.49
N ASP A 261 21.01 -11.80 2.27
CA ASP A 261 21.02 -10.68 1.33
C ASP A 261 19.88 -9.70 1.68
N TYR A 262 20.08 -8.96 2.78
CA TYR A 262 19.05 -8.14 3.38
C TYR A 262 18.74 -6.90 2.55
N PRO A 263 17.51 -6.77 2.02
CA PRO A 263 17.11 -5.59 1.28
C PRO A 263 17.13 -4.35 2.18
N THR A 264 17.68 -3.28 1.63
CA THR A 264 17.89 -2.03 2.37
C THR A 264 17.42 -0.84 1.56
N TRP A 265 16.79 0.13 2.23
CA TRP A 265 16.39 1.42 1.67
C TRP A 265 16.95 2.57 2.50
N VAL A 266 17.28 3.65 1.81
CA VAL A 266 17.61 4.93 2.47
C VAL A 266 16.36 5.80 2.46
N MET A 267 16.00 6.31 3.63
CA MET A 267 14.89 7.26 3.81
C MET A 267 15.40 8.67 3.58
N TYR A 268 14.67 9.44 2.78
CA TYR A 268 14.93 10.85 2.50
C TYR A 268 13.70 11.68 2.76
N PHE A 269 13.93 12.93 3.15
CA PHE A 269 12.92 13.98 3.17
C PHE A 269 13.22 15.02 2.08
N GLN A 270 12.16 15.54 1.46
CA GLN A 270 12.13 16.84 0.83
C GLN A 270 11.43 17.78 1.80
N ILE A 271 11.99 18.96 2.03
CA ILE A 271 11.56 19.88 3.09
C ILE A 271 11.22 21.21 2.44
N MET A 272 10.11 21.82 2.87
CA MET A 272 9.66 23.15 2.44
C MET A 272 9.20 23.95 3.64
N ASP A 273 9.57 25.23 3.68
CA ASP A 273 9.09 26.16 4.69
C ASP A 273 7.60 26.50 4.49
N PRO A 274 6.79 26.66 5.56
CA PRO A 274 5.40 27.10 5.42
C PRO A 274 5.24 28.39 4.62
N LYS A 275 6.13 29.36 4.82
CA LYS A 275 6.11 30.62 4.07
C LYS A 275 6.40 30.47 2.59
N GLU A 276 7.29 29.55 2.23
CA GLU A 276 7.58 29.23 0.84
C GLU A 276 6.37 28.55 0.18
N ALA A 277 5.70 27.65 0.92
CA ALA A 277 4.53 26.95 0.46
C ALA A 277 3.37 27.87 0.02
N GLU A 278 3.21 29.03 0.68
CA GLU A 278 2.18 30.02 0.35
C GLU A 278 2.33 30.62 -1.06
N THR A 279 3.52 30.63 -1.60
CA THR A 279 3.85 31.27 -2.90
C THR A 279 4.42 30.27 -3.91
N TYR A 280 4.47 29.00 -3.56
CA TYR A 280 5.00 27.99 -4.45
C TYR A 280 4.09 27.80 -5.69
N ARG A 281 4.69 27.64 -6.85
CA ARG A 281 3.97 27.65 -8.15
C ARG A 281 2.92 26.56 -8.33
N TRP A 282 3.04 25.44 -7.62
CA TRP A 282 2.05 24.37 -7.60
C TRP A 282 1.48 24.19 -6.19
N ASP A 283 0.24 23.70 -6.11
CA ASP A 283 -0.31 23.27 -4.83
C ASP A 283 0.55 22.14 -4.25
N ILE A 284 1.16 22.41 -3.09
CA ILE A 284 2.03 21.45 -2.42
C ILE A 284 1.29 20.23 -1.88
N PHE A 285 -0.04 20.31 -1.78
CA PHE A 285 -0.92 19.23 -1.32
C PHE A 285 -1.46 18.39 -2.48
N ASP A 286 -1.23 18.80 -3.72
CA ASP A 286 -1.60 18.03 -4.91
C ASP A 286 -0.67 16.83 -5.08
N ILE A 287 -1.21 15.62 -4.85
CA ILE A 287 -0.46 14.36 -4.96
C ILE A 287 -0.22 13.90 -6.41
N THR A 288 -0.75 14.62 -7.40
CA THR A 288 -0.41 14.41 -8.82
C THR A 288 0.88 15.14 -9.22
N LYS A 289 1.45 15.92 -8.32
CA LYS A 289 2.66 16.74 -8.52
C LYS A 289 3.82 16.27 -7.66
N VAL A 290 5.03 16.42 -8.16
CA VAL A 290 6.28 16.25 -7.40
C VAL A 290 6.91 17.59 -7.06
N TRP A 291 7.71 17.63 -6.01
CA TRP A 291 8.64 18.73 -5.79
C TRP A 291 9.95 18.41 -6.52
N PRO A 292 10.37 19.22 -7.50
CA PRO A 292 11.61 18.95 -8.23
C PRO A 292 12.83 18.89 -7.31
N HIS A 293 13.68 17.88 -7.47
CA HIS A 293 14.86 17.66 -6.63
C HIS A 293 15.88 18.80 -6.73
N LYS A 294 15.84 19.62 -7.79
CA LYS A 294 16.70 20.81 -7.93
C LYS A 294 16.27 21.94 -7.01
N GLU A 295 14.98 22.04 -6.73
CA GLU A 295 14.38 23.05 -5.86
C GLU A 295 14.36 22.56 -4.40
N HIS A 296 13.90 21.33 -4.21
CA HIS A 296 13.83 20.65 -2.92
C HIS A 296 14.67 19.37 -2.95
N PRO A 297 15.98 19.44 -2.64
CA PRO A 297 16.85 18.29 -2.67
C PRO A 297 16.47 17.24 -1.62
N LEU A 298 16.79 15.99 -1.91
CA LEU A 298 16.61 14.89 -0.97
C LEU A 298 17.64 15.01 0.18
N ARG A 299 17.15 15.12 1.40
CA ARG A 299 17.95 15.06 2.63
C ARG A 299 17.85 13.66 3.22
N GLU A 300 18.97 12.99 3.37
CA GLU A 300 19.05 11.68 4.02
C GLU A 300 18.65 11.77 5.49
N ILE A 301 17.87 10.80 5.97
CA ILE A 301 17.34 10.74 7.34
C ILE A 301 17.77 9.46 8.03
N GLY A 302 17.63 8.30 7.37
CA GLY A 302 17.89 7.02 7.99
C GLY A 302 17.88 5.87 6.98
N ARG A 303 18.01 4.67 7.52
CA ARG A 303 18.11 3.44 6.74
C ARG A 303 17.15 2.37 7.26
N LEU A 304 16.39 1.78 6.35
CA LEU A 304 15.54 0.63 6.60
C LEU A 304 16.26 -0.63 6.10
N THR A 305 16.35 -1.66 6.93
CA THR A 305 16.86 -2.99 6.54
C THR A 305 15.85 -4.05 6.93
N LEU A 306 15.44 -4.90 5.98
CA LEU A 306 14.58 -6.05 6.23
C LEU A 306 15.47 -7.29 6.42
N ASN A 307 15.50 -7.83 7.63
CA ASN A 307 16.49 -8.84 8.03
C ASN A 307 15.87 -10.13 8.60
N ARG A 308 14.53 -10.24 8.61
CA ARG A 308 13.84 -11.42 9.12
C ARG A 308 12.51 -11.65 8.40
N ASN A 309 12.33 -12.84 7.87
CA ASN A 309 11.04 -13.24 7.30
C ASN A 309 9.95 -13.31 8.38
N VAL A 310 8.69 -13.23 7.96
CA VAL A 310 7.55 -13.43 8.85
C VAL A 310 7.46 -14.91 9.27
N ASN A 311 6.99 -15.17 10.48
CA ASN A 311 6.79 -16.55 10.94
C ASN A 311 5.53 -17.17 10.35
N ASN A 312 4.48 -16.38 10.18
CA ASN A 312 3.23 -16.81 9.59
C ASN A 312 2.64 -15.68 8.73
N HIS A 313 2.38 -15.97 7.46
CA HIS A 313 1.89 -14.97 6.51
C HIS A 313 0.51 -14.42 6.90
N PHE A 314 -0.39 -15.28 7.41
CA PHE A 314 -1.72 -14.84 7.81
C PHE A 314 -1.68 -13.95 9.05
N GLU A 315 -0.97 -14.36 10.08
CA GLU A 315 -0.86 -13.64 11.33
C GLU A 315 -0.13 -12.30 11.17
N ASP A 316 1.06 -12.33 10.53
CA ASP A 316 1.95 -11.18 10.45
C ASP A 316 1.58 -10.20 9.32
N LEU A 317 1.02 -10.68 8.20
CA LEU A 317 0.81 -9.86 7.00
C LEU A 317 -0.65 -9.74 6.57
N GLU A 318 -1.42 -10.84 6.63
CA GLU A 318 -2.82 -10.78 6.19
C GLU A 318 -3.68 -10.00 7.18
N GLN A 319 -3.46 -10.19 8.48
CA GLN A 319 -4.13 -9.46 9.56
C GLN A 319 -3.50 -8.09 9.87
N ALA A 320 -2.31 -7.79 9.33
CA ALA A 320 -1.71 -6.48 9.51
C ALA A 320 -2.60 -5.37 8.93
N ALA A 321 -2.71 -4.28 9.67
CA ALA A 321 -3.45 -3.08 9.27
C ALA A 321 -2.51 -1.88 9.30
N PHE A 322 -2.44 -1.17 8.18
CA PHE A 322 -1.66 0.06 8.04
C PHE A 322 -2.62 1.23 7.87
N SER A 323 -2.31 2.36 8.47
CA SER A 323 -3.12 3.57 8.31
C SER A 323 -2.27 4.84 8.33
N PRO A 324 -2.46 5.76 7.38
CA PRO A 324 -1.84 7.08 7.46
C PRO A 324 -2.22 7.89 8.71
N SER A 325 -3.30 7.51 9.41
CA SER A 325 -3.68 8.15 10.68
C SER A 325 -2.80 7.76 11.87
N ASN A 326 -2.00 6.70 11.74
CA ASN A 326 -1.06 6.31 12.77
C ASN A 326 0.17 7.23 12.68
N MET A 327 0.11 8.31 13.42
CA MET A 327 1.15 9.33 13.56
C MET A 327 1.59 9.42 15.02
N VAL A 328 2.79 9.91 15.24
CA VAL A 328 3.37 10.12 16.57
C VAL A 328 3.60 11.62 16.80
N PRO A 329 3.74 12.11 18.05
CA PRO A 329 4.01 13.52 18.32
C PRO A 329 5.17 14.06 17.48
N GLY A 330 4.95 15.22 16.86
CA GLY A 330 5.89 15.82 15.91
C GLY A 330 5.65 15.47 14.45
N ILE A 331 4.69 14.59 14.16
CA ILE A 331 4.18 14.34 12.81
C ILE A 331 2.67 14.63 12.79
N ALA A 332 2.24 15.47 11.88
CA ALA A 332 0.83 15.83 11.74
C ALA A 332 0.38 15.85 10.27
N PRO A 333 -0.91 15.70 10.00
CA PRO A 333 -1.43 15.83 8.64
C PRO A 333 -1.33 17.29 8.19
N SER A 334 -1.14 17.49 6.90
CA SER A 334 -1.27 18.79 6.23
C SER A 334 -2.69 18.99 5.71
N ALA A 335 -2.92 20.02 4.91
CA ALA A 335 -4.20 20.28 4.24
C ALA A 335 -4.46 19.39 2.99
N ASP A 336 -3.72 18.32 2.83
CA ASP A 336 -3.89 17.34 1.76
C ASP A 336 -5.22 16.57 1.95
N THR A 337 -6.20 16.87 1.12
CA THR A 337 -7.55 16.26 1.21
C THR A 337 -7.55 14.76 0.97
N MET A 338 -6.64 14.26 0.12
CA MET A 338 -6.49 12.82 -0.09
C MET A 338 -5.91 12.14 1.16
N LEU A 339 -4.97 12.78 1.85
CA LEU A 339 -4.45 12.28 3.14
C LEU A 339 -5.57 12.17 4.17
N HIS A 340 -6.40 13.21 4.31
CA HIS A 340 -7.53 13.20 5.26
C HIS A 340 -8.52 12.08 4.97
N ALA A 341 -8.90 11.87 3.71
CA ALA A 341 -9.78 10.76 3.33
C ALA A 341 -9.15 9.40 3.63
N ARG A 342 -7.84 9.23 3.42
CA ARG A 342 -7.11 8.01 3.74
C ARG A 342 -7.01 7.75 5.25
N MET A 343 -6.86 8.81 6.06
CA MET A 343 -6.85 8.70 7.54
C MET A 343 -8.16 8.12 8.08
N PHE A 344 -9.28 8.33 7.39
CA PHE A 344 -10.56 7.75 7.74
C PHE A 344 -10.75 6.33 7.17
N SER A 345 -10.47 6.13 5.87
CA SER A 345 -10.83 4.92 5.16
C SER A 345 -10.02 3.68 5.55
N TYR A 346 -8.76 3.84 5.94
CA TYR A 346 -7.90 2.71 6.30
C TYR A 346 -8.31 2.04 7.63
N PRO A 347 -8.53 2.78 8.73
CA PRO A 347 -9.02 2.16 9.97
C PRO A 347 -10.42 1.56 9.80
N ASP A 348 -11.29 2.20 9.02
CA ASP A 348 -12.64 1.71 8.73
C ASP A 348 -12.58 0.35 8.00
N ALA A 349 -11.79 0.26 6.95
CA ALA A 349 -11.56 -0.99 6.23
C ALA A 349 -10.97 -2.10 7.12
N ALA A 350 -10.08 -1.76 8.05
CA ALA A 350 -9.49 -2.72 8.98
C ALA A 350 -10.52 -3.27 9.99
N ARG A 351 -11.43 -2.42 10.48
CA ARG A 351 -12.54 -2.85 11.34
C ARG A 351 -13.47 -3.83 10.63
N TYR A 352 -13.77 -3.59 9.37
CA TYR A 352 -14.56 -4.50 8.54
C TYR A 352 -13.80 -5.81 8.25
N ARG A 353 -12.55 -5.72 7.81
CA ARG A 353 -11.78 -6.84 7.27
C ARG A 353 -11.25 -7.78 8.35
N VAL A 354 -10.79 -7.25 9.46
CA VAL A 354 -10.12 -7.98 10.55
C VAL A 354 -10.99 -8.05 11.80
N GLY A 355 -11.62 -6.94 12.16
CA GLY A 355 -12.50 -6.84 13.33
C GLY A 355 -12.26 -5.57 14.15
N PRO A 356 -13.21 -5.18 15.04
CA PRO A 356 -13.17 -3.91 15.76
C PRO A 356 -11.94 -3.76 16.67
N ASN A 357 -11.40 -4.86 17.19
CA ASN A 357 -10.22 -4.88 18.05
C ASN A 357 -8.93 -5.28 17.32
N TYR A 358 -8.82 -5.04 16.01
CA TYR A 358 -7.64 -5.38 15.21
C TYR A 358 -6.33 -4.77 15.74
N GLN A 359 -6.40 -3.65 16.44
CA GLN A 359 -5.23 -3.00 17.05
C GLN A 359 -4.60 -3.82 18.17
N GLN A 360 -5.33 -4.79 18.75
CA GLN A 360 -4.80 -5.66 19.80
C GLN A 360 -4.01 -6.87 19.26
N LEU A 361 -4.08 -7.13 17.94
CA LEU A 361 -3.32 -8.21 17.33
C LEU A 361 -1.81 -7.90 17.34
N PRO A 362 -0.93 -8.91 17.51
CA PRO A 362 0.52 -8.70 17.64
C PRO A 362 1.16 -7.88 16.53
N ALA A 363 0.72 -8.07 15.28
CA ALA A 363 1.22 -7.30 14.13
C ALA A 363 0.75 -5.83 14.12
N ASN A 364 -0.27 -5.47 14.91
CA ASN A 364 -0.88 -4.14 14.91
C ASN A 364 -0.67 -3.37 16.22
N ALA A 365 -0.41 -4.08 17.31
CA ALA A 365 -0.30 -3.48 18.63
C ALA A 365 0.94 -2.56 18.74
N GLY A 366 0.75 -1.38 19.35
CA GLY A 366 1.87 -0.52 19.75
C GLY A 366 2.65 -1.12 20.92
N LEU A 367 3.89 -0.65 21.13
CA LEU A 367 4.74 -1.12 22.23
C LEU A 367 4.13 -0.79 23.59
N HIS A 368 3.55 0.39 23.72
CA HIS A 368 2.97 0.90 24.95
C HIS A 368 1.57 1.42 24.67
N VAL A 369 0.55 0.66 25.03
CA VAL A 369 -0.85 1.03 24.83
C VAL A 369 -1.58 1.10 26.16
N TYR A 370 -2.11 2.27 26.48
CA TYR A 370 -3.05 2.47 27.57
C TYR A 370 -4.20 3.36 27.11
N SER A 371 -5.29 2.74 26.70
CA SER A 371 -6.45 3.41 26.11
C SER A 371 -7.78 2.89 26.74
N PRO A 372 -8.03 3.19 28.03
CA PRO A 372 -9.18 2.65 28.75
C PRO A 372 -10.53 3.20 28.22
N TYR A 373 -10.49 4.21 27.35
CA TYR A 373 -11.67 4.78 26.68
C TYR A 373 -12.02 4.10 25.35
N GLN A 374 -11.19 3.17 24.87
CA GLN A 374 -11.39 2.34 23.68
C GLN A 374 -11.28 0.87 24.07
N ARG A 375 -12.33 0.37 24.72
CA ARG A 375 -12.35 -0.95 25.34
C ARG A 375 -13.59 -1.74 24.91
N ASP A 376 -13.66 -2.98 25.35
CA ASP A 376 -14.75 -3.91 25.07
C ASP A 376 -14.89 -4.28 23.57
N GLY A 377 -16.03 -4.78 23.16
CA GLY A 377 -16.31 -5.21 21.79
C GLY A 377 -15.79 -6.62 21.46
N PRO A 378 -16.16 -7.16 20.29
CA PRO A 378 -15.82 -8.53 19.90
C PRO A 378 -14.32 -8.80 19.91
N MET A 379 -13.93 -9.95 20.49
CA MET A 379 -12.56 -10.43 20.56
C MET A 379 -11.60 -9.52 21.34
N SER A 380 -12.10 -8.65 22.23
CA SER A 380 -11.25 -7.91 23.17
C SER A 380 -10.50 -8.85 24.09
N HIS A 381 -9.20 -8.59 24.29
CA HIS A 381 -8.32 -9.40 25.14
C HIS A 381 -7.26 -8.49 25.80
N ASN A 382 -6.17 -9.03 26.31
CA ASN A 382 -5.10 -8.31 27.02
C ASN A 382 -5.59 -7.59 28.29
N GLY A 383 -6.53 -8.21 29.04
CA GLY A 383 -7.04 -7.69 30.30
C GLY A 383 -8.01 -6.53 30.16
N ASN A 384 -8.19 -5.97 28.96
CA ASN A 384 -9.19 -4.93 28.64
C ASN A 384 -9.23 -3.78 29.68
N TYR A 385 -8.06 -3.38 30.18
CA TYR A 385 -7.86 -2.31 31.20
C TYR A 385 -8.51 -2.57 32.57
N GLY A 386 -8.94 -3.81 32.86
CA GLY A 386 -9.49 -4.20 34.15
C GLY A 386 -10.63 -3.29 34.66
N GLY A 387 -10.52 -2.85 35.91
CA GLY A 387 -11.48 -1.92 36.52
C GLY A 387 -11.12 -0.44 36.41
N ASP A 388 -10.21 -0.06 35.50
CA ASP A 388 -9.86 1.35 35.29
C ASP A 388 -11.08 2.15 34.76
N PRO A 389 -11.19 3.42 35.18
CA PRO A 389 -12.25 4.29 34.67
C PRO A 389 -12.25 4.37 33.13
N ASP A 390 -13.40 4.17 32.55
CA ASP A 390 -13.66 4.20 31.09
C ASP A 390 -14.24 5.54 30.59
N TYR A 391 -14.19 6.55 31.44
CA TYR A 391 -14.68 7.90 31.19
C TYR A 391 -13.59 8.94 31.54
N VAL A 392 -13.58 10.04 30.77
CA VAL A 392 -12.57 11.11 30.92
C VAL A 392 -12.75 11.90 32.21
N ARG A 393 -11.66 12.51 32.70
CA ARG A 393 -11.62 13.36 33.91
C ARG A 393 -12.01 12.64 35.20
N SER A 394 -11.76 11.33 35.27
CA SER A 394 -11.95 10.59 36.52
C SER A 394 -10.92 11.04 37.58
N SER A 395 -11.40 11.21 38.82
CA SER A 395 -10.53 11.43 39.98
C SER A 395 -10.00 10.13 40.61
N PHE A 396 -10.45 8.96 40.17
CA PHE A 396 -10.06 7.66 40.73
C PHE A 396 -8.70 7.19 40.26
N ARG A 397 -8.16 7.75 39.17
CA ARG A 397 -6.86 7.40 38.63
C ARG A 397 -6.14 8.60 38.07
N SER A 398 -4.91 8.85 38.55
CA SER A 398 -4.03 9.85 37.96
C SER A 398 -3.46 9.33 36.64
N LEU A 399 -3.48 10.18 35.63
CA LEU A 399 -2.94 9.91 34.29
C LEU A 399 -1.75 10.83 33.99
N LYS A 400 -0.71 10.28 33.37
CA LYS A 400 0.34 11.06 32.72
C LYS A 400 -0.08 11.32 31.30
N LEU A 401 -0.20 12.58 30.92
CA LEU A 401 -0.53 12.97 29.53
C LEU A 401 0.72 12.95 28.65
N GLY A 402 0.54 12.67 27.38
CA GLY A 402 1.59 12.70 26.38
C GLY A 402 1.99 14.12 26.00
N ARG A 403 2.95 14.23 25.07
CA ARG A 403 3.29 15.49 24.41
C ARG A 403 2.10 15.99 23.60
N GLY A 404 1.99 17.31 23.42
CA GLY A 404 1.01 17.90 22.51
C GLY A 404 1.30 17.56 21.05
N ASP A 405 0.35 17.93 20.19
CA ASP A 405 0.50 17.82 18.74
C ASP A 405 0.82 19.17 18.12
N ILE A 406 1.17 19.19 16.82
CA ILE A 406 1.39 20.41 16.06
C ILE A 406 0.02 20.99 15.70
N GLU A 407 -0.30 22.16 16.30
CA GLU A 407 -1.53 22.86 16.01
C GLU A 407 -1.44 23.66 14.69
N HIS A 408 -2.58 23.84 14.05
CA HIS A 408 -2.71 24.78 12.95
C HIS A 408 -2.95 26.19 13.47
N ALA A 409 -2.47 27.18 12.72
CA ALA A 409 -3.05 28.52 12.76
C ALA A 409 -4.53 28.48 12.31
N GLU A 410 -5.28 29.51 12.61
CA GLU A 410 -6.70 29.62 12.28
C GLU A 410 -6.97 29.35 10.80
N TRP A 411 -7.99 28.53 10.56
CA TRP A 411 -8.51 28.21 9.22
C TRP A 411 -9.95 28.67 9.14
N GLU A 412 -10.20 29.67 8.30
CA GLU A 412 -11.54 30.14 7.97
C GLU A 412 -11.80 29.95 6.47
N GLY A 413 -13.03 29.58 6.11
CA GLY A 413 -13.41 29.43 4.72
C GLY A 413 -14.89 29.11 4.53
N GLN A 414 -15.35 29.21 3.30
CA GLN A 414 -16.71 28.86 2.91
C GLN A 414 -16.75 27.40 2.42
N THR A 415 -17.78 26.66 2.81
CA THR A 415 -18.04 25.33 2.25
C THR A 415 -18.63 25.46 0.86
N GLN A 416 -18.19 24.61 -0.06
CA GLN A 416 -18.69 24.57 -1.44
C GLN A 416 -18.62 23.16 -2.02
N TRP A 417 -19.41 22.91 -3.06
CA TRP A 417 -19.16 21.78 -3.94
C TRP A 417 -17.89 22.07 -4.73
N TYR A 418 -16.94 21.15 -4.64
CA TYR A 418 -15.65 21.28 -5.32
C TYR A 418 -15.29 19.98 -6.01
N SER A 419 -14.86 20.11 -7.26
CA SER A 419 -14.15 19.09 -8.03
C SER A 419 -13.01 19.80 -8.72
N SER A 420 -11.80 19.25 -8.63
CA SER A 420 -10.63 19.87 -9.27
C SER A 420 -10.78 19.85 -10.79
N GLU A 421 -10.44 20.96 -11.41
CA GLU A 421 -10.39 21.08 -12.86
C GLU A 421 -9.03 20.69 -13.41
N VAL A 422 -9.00 20.08 -14.58
CA VAL A 422 -7.77 19.78 -15.30
C VAL A 422 -7.36 21.04 -16.08
N THR A 423 -6.12 21.47 -15.86
CA THR A 423 -5.54 22.66 -16.51
C THR A 423 -4.24 22.30 -17.23
N ASP A 424 -3.62 23.27 -17.93
CA ASP A 424 -2.34 23.05 -18.60
C ASP A 424 -1.20 22.69 -17.64
N GLU A 425 -1.29 23.08 -16.37
CA GLU A 425 -0.35 22.69 -15.31
C GLU A 425 -0.25 21.17 -15.14
N ASP A 426 -1.33 20.43 -15.38
CA ASP A 426 -1.36 18.99 -15.25
C ASP A 426 -0.47 18.28 -16.28
N PHE A 427 -0.08 18.98 -17.33
CA PHE A 427 0.76 18.46 -18.41
C PHE A 427 2.22 18.94 -18.35
N GLU A 428 2.58 19.87 -17.46
CA GLU A 428 3.96 20.41 -17.34
C GLU A 428 4.97 19.36 -16.85
N GLN A 429 4.68 18.73 -15.73
CA GLN A 429 5.57 17.71 -15.16
C GLN A 429 5.61 16.43 -16.00
N PRO A 430 4.50 15.93 -16.58
CA PRO A 430 4.50 14.89 -17.61
C PRO A 430 5.42 15.21 -18.80
N ARG A 431 5.42 16.47 -19.30
CA ARG A 431 6.32 16.90 -20.37
C ARG A 431 7.78 16.82 -19.96
N ALA A 432 8.09 17.21 -18.73
CA ALA A 432 9.44 17.07 -18.19
C ALA A 432 9.87 15.60 -18.09
N LEU A 433 8.95 14.70 -17.71
CA LEU A 433 9.16 13.26 -17.68
C LEU A 433 9.40 12.69 -19.10
N TRP A 434 8.62 13.11 -20.09
CA TRP A 434 8.83 12.71 -21.48
C TRP A 434 10.22 13.08 -21.98
N ASN A 435 10.65 14.31 -21.70
CA ASN A 435 11.99 14.76 -22.04
C ASN A 435 13.08 13.95 -21.33
N MET A 436 12.81 13.44 -20.15
CA MET A 436 13.71 12.52 -19.44
C MET A 436 13.75 11.14 -20.14
N PHE A 437 12.60 10.59 -20.52
CA PHE A 437 12.54 9.34 -21.28
C PHE A 437 13.34 9.43 -22.59
N LYS A 438 13.19 10.51 -23.34
CA LYS A 438 13.98 10.73 -24.56
C LYS A 438 15.49 10.76 -24.27
N ARG A 439 15.94 11.48 -23.24
CA ARG A 439 17.36 11.53 -22.88
C ARG A 439 17.92 10.18 -22.46
N ASN A 440 17.10 9.34 -21.83
CA ASN A 440 17.50 8.01 -21.37
C ASN A 440 17.29 6.92 -22.42
N GLY A 441 16.67 7.22 -23.57
CA GLY A 441 16.32 6.23 -24.59
C GLY A 441 15.16 5.31 -24.18
N GLU A 442 14.28 5.75 -23.27
CA GLU A 442 13.16 5.01 -22.73
C GLU A 442 11.83 5.31 -23.46
N ASP A 443 11.80 6.34 -24.31
CA ASP A 443 10.62 6.84 -25.00
C ASP A 443 9.93 5.79 -25.87
N LYS A 444 10.68 5.03 -26.66
CA LYS A 444 10.14 3.94 -27.50
C LYS A 444 9.58 2.79 -26.66
N ALA A 445 10.25 2.43 -25.58
CA ALA A 445 9.79 1.38 -24.67
C ALA A 445 8.50 1.80 -23.97
N PHE A 446 8.39 3.06 -23.54
CA PHE A 446 7.18 3.62 -22.98
C PHE A 446 6.00 3.53 -23.96
N ALA A 447 6.19 4.03 -25.21
CA ALA A 447 5.15 4.01 -26.24
C ALA A 447 4.69 2.56 -26.55
N LYS A 448 5.62 1.61 -26.66
CA LYS A 448 5.31 0.18 -26.89
C LYS A 448 4.53 -0.43 -25.72
N ASN A 449 4.93 -0.16 -24.48
CA ASN A 449 4.25 -0.67 -23.30
C ASN A 449 2.79 -0.15 -23.23
N LEU A 450 2.62 1.14 -23.46
CA LEU A 450 1.31 1.77 -23.45
C LEU A 450 0.42 1.23 -24.58
N ALA A 451 0.95 1.14 -25.81
CA ALA A 451 0.24 0.61 -26.97
C ALA A 451 -0.20 -0.86 -26.74
N GLY A 452 0.61 -1.67 -26.09
CA GLY A 452 0.28 -3.07 -25.75
C GLY A 452 -0.95 -3.22 -24.84
N HIS A 453 -1.24 -2.21 -24.02
CA HIS A 453 -2.46 -2.15 -23.19
C HIS A 453 -3.59 -1.40 -23.91
N LEU A 454 -3.30 -0.24 -24.45
CA LEU A 454 -4.28 0.62 -25.15
C LEU A 454 -4.85 -0.05 -26.40
N GLY A 455 -4.05 -0.84 -27.11
CA GLY A 455 -4.47 -1.59 -28.30
C GLY A 455 -5.64 -2.57 -28.07
N LYS A 456 -5.94 -2.90 -26.82
CA LYS A 456 -7.09 -3.74 -26.43
C LYS A 456 -8.40 -2.95 -26.28
N ALA A 457 -8.34 -1.61 -26.28
CA ALA A 457 -9.51 -0.76 -26.16
C ALA A 457 -10.15 -0.48 -27.54
N ASN A 458 -11.40 -0.04 -27.52
CA ASN A 458 -12.13 0.36 -28.71
C ASN A 458 -11.49 1.58 -29.42
N PRO A 459 -11.65 1.73 -30.75
CA PRO A 459 -11.01 2.80 -31.50
C PRO A 459 -11.25 4.21 -30.95
N GLU A 460 -12.47 4.51 -30.52
CA GLU A 460 -12.84 5.82 -29.96
C GLU A 460 -12.11 6.11 -28.65
N VAL A 461 -12.00 5.10 -27.78
CA VAL A 461 -11.28 5.19 -26.49
C VAL A 461 -9.78 5.38 -26.74
N ARG A 462 -9.22 4.67 -27.75
CA ARG A 462 -7.82 4.83 -28.17
C ARG A 462 -7.54 6.25 -28.65
N GLN A 463 -8.42 6.80 -29.50
CA GLN A 463 -8.26 8.17 -30.01
C GLN A 463 -8.30 9.22 -28.91
N ALA A 464 -9.21 9.09 -27.96
CA ALA A 464 -9.28 9.98 -26.81
C ALA A 464 -8.00 9.91 -25.96
N ALA A 465 -7.45 8.71 -25.74
CA ALA A 465 -6.19 8.53 -25.01
C ALA A 465 -5.00 9.17 -25.77
N ILE A 466 -4.88 8.98 -27.09
CA ILE A 466 -3.86 9.63 -27.91
C ILE A 466 -3.97 11.15 -27.79
N ALA A 467 -5.20 11.71 -27.87
CA ALA A 467 -5.44 13.14 -27.72
C ALA A 467 -5.05 13.66 -26.32
N MET A 468 -5.29 12.89 -25.25
CA MET A 468 -4.85 13.23 -23.90
C MET A 468 -3.31 13.30 -23.83
N PHE A 469 -2.61 12.30 -24.34
CA PHE A 469 -1.14 12.28 -24.32
C PHE A 469 -0.53 13.35 -25.25
N ALA A 470 -1.20 13.72 -26.32
CA ALA A 470 -0.76 14.82 -27.19
C ALA A 470 -0.77 16.20 -26.49
N LYS A 471 -1.54 16.37 -25.39
CA LYS A 471 -1.47 17.57 -24.54
C LYS A 471 -0.17 17.63 -23.73
N VAL A 472 0.42 16.47 -23.40
CA VAL A 472 1.75 16.41 -22.77
C VAL A 472 2.79 16.98 -23.74
N ASP A 473 2.87 16.37 -24.92
CA ASP A 473 3.67 16.80 -26.06
C ASP A 473 3.12 16.10 -27.32
N LYS A 474 3.11 16.80 -28.46
CA LYS A 474 2.67 16.23 -29.73
C LYS A 474 3.42 14.95 -30.10
N GLU A 475 4.72 14.91 -29.80
CA GLU A 475 5.58 13.75 -30.04
C GLU A 475 5.14 12.50 -29.24
N VAL A 476 4.54 12.68 -28.05
CA VAL A 476 4.01 11.55 -27.26
C VAL A 476 2.84 10.89 -27.96
N GLY A 477 1.88 11.71 -28.44
CA GLY A 477 0.75 11.22 -29.21
C GLY A 477 1.18 10.48 -30.49
N GLU A 478 2.09 11.07 -31.25
CA GLU A 478 2.66 10.47 -32.47
C GLU A 478 3.39 9.15 -32.19
N ALA A 479 4.19 9.09 -31.12
CA ALA A 479 4.90 7.86 -30.71
C ALA A 479 3.93 6.73 -30.32
N ILE A 480 2.85 7.05 -29.58
CA ILE A 480 1.82 6.09 -29.21
C ILE A 480 1.07 5.59 -30.45
N GLU A 481 0.68 6.50 -31.35
CA GLU A 481 0.00 6.13 -32.60
C GLU A 481 0.86 5.23 -33.49
N ALA A 482 2.15 5.51 -33.60
CA ALA A 482 3.09 4.66 -34.33
C ALA A 482 3.21 3.26 -33.69
N ALA A 483 3.32 3.19 -32.38
CA ALA A 483 3.41 1.93 -31.66
C ALA A 483 2.13 1.09 -31.74
N LEU A 484 0.94 1.71 -31.78
CA LEU A 484 -0.34 1.02 -31.98
C LEU A 484 -0.40 0.32 -33.33
N LYS A 485 0.11 0.91 -34.42
CA LYS A 485 0.16 0.28 -35.75
C LYS A 485 0.98 -1.02 -35.75
N GLU A 486 1.98 -1.14 -34.86
CA GLU A 486 2.77 -2.36 -34.70
C GLU A 486 2.02 -3.47 -33.91
N VAL A 487 1.09 -3.07 -33.04
CA VAL A 487 0.30 -3.98 -32.19
C VAL A 487 -0.95 -4.50 -32.90
N ASP A 488 -1.64 -3.68 -33.69
CA ASP A 488 -2.90 -4.01 -34.37
C ASP A 488 -2.77 -5.18 -35.39
N GLY A 489 -1.54 -5.53 -35.78
CA GLY A 489 -1.26 -6.69 -36.65
C GLY A 489 -1.06 -8.01 -35.90
N LYS A 490 -1.15 -8.07 -34.57
CA LYS A 490 -0.92 -9.29 -33.77
C LYS A 490 -2.24 -9.84 -33.23
N PRO A 491 -2.47 -11.17 -33.27
CA PRO A 491 -3.60 -11.78 -32.60
C PRO A 491 -3.46 -11.62 -31.09
N GLY A 492 -4.18 -10.69 -30.51
CA GLY A 492 -4.19 -10.43 -29.08
C GLY A 492 -5.51 -9.77 -28.72
N GLY A 493 -6.38 -10.55 -28.12
CA GLY A 493 -7.70 -10.29 -27.59
C GLY A 493 -8.21 -8.85 -27.72
N ALA A 494 -9.22 -8.67 -28.57
CA ALA A 494 -10.08 -7.50 -28.50
C ALA A 494 -10.60 -7.35 -27.06
N GLY A 495 -10.70 -6.12 -26.58
CA GLY A 495 -11.43 -5.81 -25.36
C GLY A 495 -12.88 -6.30 -25.46
N ILE A 496 -13.59 -6.27 -24.35
CA ILE A 496 -15.01 -6.61 -24.35
C ILE A 496 -15.71 -5.58 -25.25
N GLU A 497 -16.47 -6.08 -26.24
CA GLU A 497 -17.30 -5.21 -27.07
C GLU A 497 -18.43 -4.61 -26.21
N HIS A 498 -18.43 -3.32 -26.04
CA HIS A 498 -19.51 -2.58 -25.41
C HIS A 498 -20.47 -2.09 -26.50
N GLU A 499 -21.69 -2.60 -26.49
CA GLU A 499 -22.78 -1.94 -27.24
C GLU A 499 -23.06 -0.58 -26.61
N LYS A 500 -22.98 0.48 -27.39
CA LYS A 500 -23.50 1.80 -26.99
C LYS A 500 -25.01 1.67 -26.80
N LYS A 501 -25.45 1.79 -25.55
CA LYS A 501 -26.88 1.98 -25.25
C LYS A 501 -27.26 3.44 -25.38
#